data_fe238898f66d75fac403795818542aaf
#
_entry.id   fe238898f66d75fac403795818542aaf
#
_cell.length_a   1.000
_cell.length_b   1.000
_cell.length_c   1.000
_cell.angle_alpha   90.00
_cell.angle_beta   90.00
_cell.angle_gamma   90.00
#
_symmetry.space_group_name_H-M   'P 1'
#
loop_
_entity.id
_entity.type
_entity.pdbx_description
1 polymer ?
#
loop_
_entity_poly.entity_id
_entity_poly.type
_entity_poly.pdbx_seq_one_letter_code
_entity_poly.pdbx_strand_id
1 'polypeptide(L)'
;KRSVTMARNHGELKFNPVTLTRICCNGSAGTKGSNANFFRSALSQNIAYAVKNNYKSVNEIADELGVSPVYVESEAEFLYEYGFLLKKGDKFISNIIIDEADGEIIRLHDEMYGKAAELFADELFDNLYDGGLLKDGRVLGGRYGEVTMTSDPPKDENFLLWSLIPYII
;
A
#
# COMPACT_ATOMS: atom_id res chain seq x y z
N LYS A 1 19.97 -32.25 39.95
CA LYS A 1 19.49 -31.68 38.66
C LYS A 1 18.00 -31.46 38.78
N ARG A 2 17.57 -30.21 38.99
CA ARG A 2 16.15 -29.85 38.94
C ARG A 2 15.81 -29.51 37.50
N SER A 3 15.00 -30.33 36.86
CA SER A 3 14.37 -30.03 35.57
C SER A 3 13.27 -29.01 35.81
N VAL A 4 13.45 -27.78 35.37
CA VAL A 4 12.36 -26.79 35.33
C VAL A 4 11.65 -26.99 34.01
N THR A 5 10.56 -27.76 34.06
CA THR A 5 9.62 -27.83 32.94
C THR A 5 8.79 -26.56 32.95
N MET A 6 9.11 -25.59 32.15
CA MET A 6 8.19 -24.48 31.85
C MET A 6 7.01 -25.06 31.06
N ALA A 7 5.87 -25.22 31.74
CA ALA A 7 4.62 -25.45 31.06
C ALA A 7 4.28 -24.17 30.30
N ARG A 8 4.49 -24.15 28.96
CA ARG A 8 3.91 -23.14 28.09
C ARG A 8 2.40 -23.36 28.11
N ASN A 9 1.69 -22.46 28.80
CA ASN A 9 0.25 -22.33 28.59
C ASN A 9 0.04 -21.96 27.11
N HIS A 10 -0.33 -22.94 26.32
CA HIS A 10 -0.91 -22.69 25.00
C HIS A 10 -2.34 -22.20 25.21
N GLY A 11 -2.49 -20.96 25.68
CA GLY A 11 -3.76 -20.24 25.54
C GLY A 11 -4.05 -20.13 24.04
N GLU A 12 -5.33 -20.22 23.67
CA GLU A 12 -5.76 -19.98 22.30
C GLU A 12 -5.12 -18.69 21.80
N LEU A 13 -4.42 -18.76 20.66
CA LEU A 13 -3.88 -17.59 19.99
C LEU A 13 -5.05 -16.69 19.60
N LYS A 14 -5.31 -15.66 20.40
CA LYS A 14 -6.37 -14.66 20.14
C LYS A 14 -6.00 -13.69 19.02
N PHE A 15 -4.81 -13.84 18.47
CA PHE A 15 -4.29 -12.95 17.44
C PHE A 15 -4.76 -13.39 16.05
N ASN A 16 -5.48 -12.51 15.38
CA ASN A 16 -5.85 -12.65 13.98
C ASN A 16 -4.95 -11.73 13.16
N PRO A 17 -3.95 -12.29 12.46
CA PRO A 17 -2.98 -11.47 11.71
C PRO A 17 -3.67 -10.68 10.59
N VAL A 18 -3.31 -9.42 10.48
CA VAL A 18 -3.76 -8.51 9.43
C VAL A 18 -2.74 -8.50 8.30
N THR A 19 -3.20 -8.44 7.07
CA THR A 19 -2.38 -8.21 5.89
C THR A 19 -2.79 -6.88 5.25
N LEU A 20 -1.84 -5.96 5.11
CA LEU A 20 -2.06 -4.71 4.40
C LEU A 20 -2.09 -5.01 2.89
N THR A 21 -3.24 -4.85 2.27
CA THR A 21 -3.45 -5.19 0.85
C THR A 21 -2.84 -4.14 -0.09
N ARG A 22 -2.73 -2.91 0.36
CA ARG A 22 -2.17 -1.79 -0.40
C ARG A 22 -1.34 -0.89 0.51
N ILE A 23 -0.11 -0.62 0.11
CA ILE A 23 0.79 0.29 0.83
C ILE A 23 1.18 1.40 -0.14
N CYS A 24 0.71 2.63 0.12
CA CYS A 24 0.97 3.80 -0.70
C CYS A 24 1.77 4.83 0.09
N CYS A 25 2.70 5.52 -0.55
CA CYS A 25 3.31 6.72 -0.01
C CYS A 25 3.51 7.78 -1.08
N ASN A 26 3.47 9.02 -0.62
CA ASN A 26 3.91 10.15 -1.41
C ASN A 26 5.34 10.50 -0.97
N GLY A 27 6.32 10.18 -1.81
CA GLY A 27 7.71 10.50 -1.54
C GLY A 27 8.67 9.34 -1.69
N SER A 28 9.94 9.61 -1.45
CA SER A 28 11.03 8.63 -1.51
C SER A 28 11.47 8.24 -0.11
N ALA A 29 11.62 6.96 0.15
CA ALA A 29 12.24 6.44 1.36
C ALA A 29 13.79 6.44 1.29
N GLY A 30 14.37 7.28 0.44
CA GLY A 30 15.80 7.40 0.24
C GLY A 30 16.41 6.12 -0.37
N THR A 31 17.60 5.75 0.09
CA THR A 31 18.33 4.58 -0.41
C THR A 31 17.69 3.23 -0.08
N LYS A 32 16.70 3.20 0.81
CA LYS A 32 15.98 1.97 1.21
C LYS A 32 14.86 1.57 0.24
N GLY A 33 14.54 2.43 -0.73
CA GLY A 33 13.58 2.12 -1.79
C GLY A 33 12.13 2.46 -1.47
N SER A 34 11.18 1.58 -1.80
CA SER A 34 9.75 1.81 -1.62
C SER A 34 9.25 1.36 -0.25
N ASN A 35 8.09 1.87 0.17
CA ASN A 35 7.42 1.48 1.42
C ASN A 35 7.11 0.00 1.52
N ALA A 36 6.91 -0.68 0.40
CA ALA A 36 6.72 -2.13 0.38
C ALA A 36 7.90 -2.90 1.01
N ASN A 37 9.11 -2.33 0.97
CA ASN A 37 10.28 -2.93 1.60
C ASN A 37 10.25 -2.85 3.13
N PHE A 38 9.59 -1.85 3.70
CA PHE A 38 9.47 -1.68 5.16
C PHE A 38 8.36 -2.56 5.75
N PHE A 39 7.29 -2.77 5.00
CA PHE A 39 6.13 -3.58 5.41
C PHE A 39 6.06 -4.95 4.74
N ARG A 40 7.20 -5.48 4.29
CA ARG A 40 7.27 -6.80 3.62
C ARG A 40 6.99 -7.97 4.56
N SER A 41 7.26 -7.80 5.85
CA SER A 41 7.02 -8.85 6.86
C SER A 41 5.62 -8.72 7.46
N ALA A 42 5.00 -9.87 7.76
CA ALA A 42 3.74 -9.87 8.50
C ALA A 42 3.91 -9.20 9.88
N LEU A 43 5.09 -9.31 10.48
CA LEU A 43 5.37 -8.71 11.79
C LEU A 43 5.33 -7.18 11.72
N SER A 44 6.02 -6.54 10.75
CA SER A 44 6.00 -5.08 10.59
C SER A 44 4.59 -4.55 10.36
N GLN A 45 3.80 -5.22 9.52
CA GLN A 45 2.41 -4.84 9.26
C GLN A 45 1.57 -4.92 10.53
N ASN A 46 1.71 -6.01 11.28
CA ASN A 46 0.91 -6.25 12.47
C ASN A 46 1.33 -5.39 13.67
N ILE A 47 2.62 -5.03 13.80
CA ILE A 47 3.07 -4.04 14.78
C ILE A 47 2.42 -2.68 14.48
N ALA A 48 2.52 -2.19 13.24
CA ALA A 48 1.91 -0.91 12.87
C ALA A 48 0.39 -0.89 13.10
N TYR A 49 -0.27 -2.00 12.81
CA TYR A 49 -1.70 -2.16 13.05
C TYR A 49 -2.06 -2.20 14.54
N ALA A 50 -1.30 -2.94 15.35
CA ALA A 50 -1.53 -3.06 16.79
C ALA A 50 -1.47 -1.71 17.51
N VAL A 51 -0.64 -0.78 17.01
CA VAL A 51 -0.46 0.56 17.60
C VAL A 51 -1.17 1.67 16.82
N LYS A 52 -2.14 1.33 15.94
CA LYS A 52 -2.80 2.32 15.07
C LYS A 52 -3.53 3.44 15.82
N ASN A 53 -4.15 3.12 16.94
CA ASN A 53 -5.00 4.06 17.68
C ASN A 53 -4.45 4.45 19.06
N ASN A 54 -3.55 3.66 19.64
CA ASN A 54 -3.08 3.84 20.99
C ASN A 54 -1.59 3.57 21.14
N TYR A 55 -0.96 4.34 22.03
CA TYR A 55 0.43 4.08 22.42
C TYR A 55 0.53 2.76 23.18
N LYS A 56 1.38 1.84 22.71
CA LYS A 56 1.70 0.57 23.35
C LYS A 56 3.19 0.38 23.53
N SER A 57 3.59 -0.23 24.62
CA SER A 57 4.96 -0.68 24.87
C SER A 57 5.28 -1.94 24.07
N VAL A 58 6.56 -2.27 23.95
CA VAL A 58 7.03 -3.51 23.30
C VAL A 58 6.36 -4.74 23.90
N ASN A 59 6.22 -4.79 25.24
CA ASN A 59 5.59 -5.94 25.92
C ASN A 59 4.09 -6.02 25.59
N GLU A 60 3.37 -4.90 25.62
CA GLU A 60 1.93 -4.87 25.26
C GLU A 60 1.70 -5.33 23.80
N ILE A 61 2.57 -4.92 22.88
CA ILE A 61 2.51 -5.36 21.48
C ILE A 61 2.84 -6.85 21.37
N ALA A 62 3.89 -7.31 22.06
CA ALA A 62 4.33 -8.70 22.04
C ALA A 62 3.27 -9.65 22.56
N ASP A 63 2.61 -9.28 23.66
CA ASP A 63 1.51 -10.04 24.27
C ASP A 63 0.30 -10.12 23.35
N GLU A 64 -0.04 -9.00 22.68
CA GLU A 64 -1.17 -8.95 21.74
C GLU A 64 -0.91 -9.79 20.50
N LEU A 65 0.32 -9.73 19.95
CA LEU A 65 0.69 -10.47 18.76
C LEU A 65 1.12 -11.91 19.03
N GLY A 66 1.27 -12.31 20.29
CA GLY A 66 1.73 -13.65 20.65
C GLY A 66 3.15 -13.96 20.21
N VAL A 67 4.02 -12.94 20.12
CA VAL A 67 5.41 -13.06 19.69
C VAL A 67 6.38 -12.66 20.80
N SER A 68 7.66 -13.01 20.64
CA SER A 68 8.68 -12.61 21.62
C SER A 68 8.93 -11.09 21.57
N PRO A 69 9.02 -10.40 22.74
CA PRO A 69 9.33 -8.98 22.82
C PRO A 69 10.58 -8.55 22.05
N VAL A 70 11.60 -9.41 22.00
CA VAL A 70 12.86 -9.10 21.26
C VAL A 70 12.63 -8.85 19.78
N TYR A 71 11.72 -9.61 19.15
CA TYR A 71 11.40 -9.40 17.73
C TYR A 71 10.57 -8.14 17.52
N VAL A 72 9.65 -7.86 18.44
CA VAL A 72 8.85 -6.62 18.42
C VAL A 72 9.73 -5.40 18.61
N GLU A 73 10.67 -5.42 19.57
CA GLU A 73 11.57 -4.31 19.84
C GLU A 73 12.40 -3.95 18.62
N SER A 74 13.06 -4.94 18.01
CA SER A 74 13.88 -4.74 16.82
C SER A 74 13.10 -4.15 15.65
N GLU A 75 11.90 -4.66 15.39
CA GLU A 75 11.08 -4.22 14.28
C GLU A 75 10.40 -2.86 14.55
N ALA A 76 9.95 -2.61 15.78
CA ALA A 76 9.35 -1.33 16.17
C ALA A 76 10.39 -0.18 16.14
N GLU A 77 11.60 -0.41 16.60
CA GLU A 77 12.69 0.57 16.51
C GLU A 77 13.06 0.85 15.05
N PHE A 78 13.12 -0.17 14.22
CA PHE A 78 13.32 0.00 12.78
C PHE A 78 12.22 0.85 12.14
N LEU A 79 10.96 0.57 12.41
CA LEU A 79 9.84 1.36 11.88
C LEU A 79 9.84 2.80 12.43
N TYR A 80 10.27 3.00 13.69
CA TYR A 80 10.42 4.32 14.30
C TYR A 80 11.55 5.11 13.64
N GLU A 81 12.71 4.51 13.40
CA GLU A 81 13.86 5.16 12.75
C GLU A 81 13.49 5.73 11.37
N TYR A 82 12.59 5.04 10.66
CA TYR A 82 12.12 5.48 9.34
C TYR A 82 10.82 6.30 9.38
N GLY A 83 10.35 6.67 10.56
CA GLY A 83 9.22 7.57 10.74
C GLY A 83 7.83 6.95 10.56
N PHE A 84 7.73 5.62 10.44
CA PHE A 84 6.44 4.91 10.34
C PHE A 84 5.75 4.76 11.71
N LEU A 85 6.51 4.83 12.79
CA LEU A 85 6.01 4.92 14.15
C LEU A 85 6.50 6.20 14.80
N LEU A 86 5.75 6.71 15.77
CA LEU A 86 6.19 7.72 16.74
C LEU A 86 6.45 7.04 18.08
N LYS A 87 7.39 7.60 18.85
CA LYS A 87 7.77 7.08 20.16
C LYS A 87 7.53 8.13 21.24
N LYS A 88 6.90 7.72 22.35
CA LYS A 88 6.74 8.54 23.55
C LYS A 88 7.14 7.73 24.77
N GLY A 89 8.29 8.03 25.35
CA GLY A 89 8.90 7.18 26.37
C GLY A 89 9.27 5.82 25.79
N ASP A 90 8.74 4.76 26.35
CA ASP A 90 8.90 3.36 25.92
C ASP A 90 7.75 2.84 25.03
N LYS A 91 6.82 3.72 24.63
CA LYS A 91 5.61 3.36 23.87
C LYS A 91 5.65 3.89 22.44
N PHE A 92 5.08 3.10 21.54
CA PHE A 92 4.97 3.41 20.11
C PHE A 92 3.51 3.62 19.71
N ILE A 93 3.30 4.48 18.70
CA ILE A 93 2.03 4.67 17.99
C ILE A 93 2.31 4.75 16.49
N SER A 94 1.36 4.31 15.67
CA SER A 94 1.46 4.40 14.21
C SER A 94 1.48 5.85 13.74
N ASN A 95 2.39 6.17 12.81
CA ASN A 95 2.48 7.45 12.11
C ASN A 95 2.04 7.31 10.64
N ILE A 96 1.29 6.26 10.33
CA ILE A 96 0.70 6.02 9.02
C ILE A 96 -0.81 5.97 9.15
N ILE A 97 -1.48 6.34 8.09
CA ILE A 97 -2.94 6.16 7.97
C ILE A 97 -3.19 4.72 7.57
N ILE A 98 -3.96 4.02 8.39
CA ILE A 98 -4.45 2.67 8.08
C ILE A 98 -5.93 2.81 7.78
N ASP A 99 -6.28 2.67 6.51
CA ASP A 99 -7.65 2.71 6.04
C ASP A 99 -8.27 1.31 6.13
N GLU A 100 -9.39 1.23 6.83
CA GLU A 100 -10.19 0.02 6.99
C GLU A 100 -11.55 0.26 6.34
N ALA A 101 -11.58 0.14 5.02
CA ALA A 101 -12.83 0.24 4.31
C ALA A 101 -13.75 -0.94 4.68
N ASP A 102 -14.92 -0.65 5.23
CA ASP A 102 -15.95 -1.66 5.41
C ASP A 102 -16.64 -1.99 4.08
N GLY A 103 -17.45 -3.06 4.08
CA GLY A 103 -18.11 -3.53 2.87
C GLY A 103 -19.06 -2.50 2.24
N GLU A 104 -19.61 -1.57 3.03
CA GLU A 104 -20.48 -0.51 2.54
C GLU A 104 -19.69 0.58 1.81
N ILE A 105 -18.56 0.99 2.36
CA ILE A 105 -17.64 1.96 1.73
C ILE A 105 -17.09 1.39 0.42
N ILE A 106 -16.70 0.12 0.39
CA ILE A 106 -16.24 -0.56 -0.84
C ILE A 106 -17.33 -0.53 -1.88
N ARG A 107 -18.56 -0.91 -1.53
CA ARG A 107 -19.70 -0.91 -2.46
C ARG A 107 -20.00 0.50 -3.00
N LEU A 108 -20.00 1.52 -2.15
CA LEU A 108 -20.22 2.91 -2.57
C LEU A 108 -19.10 3.40 -3.50
N HIS A 109 -17.85 3.00 -3.25
CA HIS A 109 -16.72 3.28 -4.13
C HIS A 109 -16.92 2.65 -5.51
N ASP A 110 -17.26 1.36 -5.56
CA ASP A 110 -17.50 0.63 -6.81
C ASP A 110 -18.65 1.25 -7.60
N GLU A 111 -19.74 1.63 -6.93
CA GLU A 111 -20.87 2.32 -7.56
C GLU A 111 -20.48 3.70 -8.11
N MET A 112 -19.69 4.46 -7.36
CA MET A 112 -19.22 5.78 -7.77
C MET A 112 -18.29 5.66 -8.99
N TYR A 113 -17.31 4.76 -8.95
CA TYR A 113 -16.39 4.55 -10.07
C TYR A 113 -17.11 3.96 -11.29
N GLY A 114 -18.09 3.07 -11.10
CA GLY A 114 -18.91 2.54 -12.18
C GLY A 114 -19.67 3.65 -12.91
N LYS A 115 -20.35 4.51 -12.18
CA LYS A 115 -21.08 5.66 -12.75
C LYS A 115 -20.14 6.69 -13.41
N ALA A 116 -18.99 6.97 -12.79
CA ALA A 116 -18.00 7.85 -13.37
C ALA A 116 -17.45 7.26 -14.68
N ALA A 117 -17.16 5.95 -14.71
CA ALA A 117 -16.69 5.26 -15.90
C ALA A 117 -17.74 5.29 -17.04
N GLU A 118 -19.02 5.07 -16.75
CA GLU A 118 -20.10 5.17 -17.74
C GLU A 118 -20.17 6.58 -18.35
N LEU A 119 -20.19 7.62 -17.51
CA LEU A 119 -20.26 9.01 -17.97
C LEU A 119 -19.02 9.43 -18.76
N PHE A 120 -17.83 8.97 -18.33
CA PHE A 120 -16.58 9.31 -18.99
C PHE A 120 -16.36 8.51 -20.27
N ALA A 121 -16.78 7.25 -20.31
CA ALA A 121 -16.53 6.37 -21.46
C ALA A 121 -17.23 6.91 -22.70
N ASP A 122 -18.51 7.24 -22.61
CA ASP A 122 -19.31 7.71 -23.75
C ASP A 122 -18.72 9.00 -24.32
N GLU A 123 -18.48 10.01 -23.48
CA GLU A 123 -17.99 11.30 -23.94
C GLU A 123 -16.52 11.26 -24.38
N LEU A 124 -15.69 10.52 -23.68
CA LEU A 124 -14.27 10.40 -23.99
C LEU A 124 -14.03 9.58 -25.27
N PHE A 125 -14.72 8.45 -25.44
CA PHE A 125 -14.57 7.60 -26.61
C PHE A 125 -15.04 8.31 -27.88
N ASP A 126 -16.21 8.96 -27.82
CA ASP A 126 -16.72 9.73 -28.94
C ASP A 126 -15.74 10.83 -29.36
N ASN A 127 -15.19 11.57 -28.40
CA ASN A 127 -14.22 12.63 -28.70
C ASN A 127 -12.87 12.09 -29.22
N LEU A 128 -12.38 10.98 -28.71
CA LEU A 128 -11.10 10.39 -29.13
C LEU A 128 -11.22 9.72 -30.51
N TYR A 129 -12.31 8.98 -30.78
CA TYR A 129 -12.51 8.28 -32.05
C TYR A 129 -13.02 9.23 -33.13
N ASP A 130 -14.03 10.02 -32.86
CA ASP A 130 -14.63 10.94 -33.83
C ASP A 130 -13.73 12.15 -34.11
N GLY A 131 -13.00 12.60 -33.10
CA GLY A 131 -11.99 13.66 -33.22
C GLY A 131 -10.72 13.25 -33.97
N GLY A 132 -10.55 11.96 -34.25
CA GLY A 132 -9.39 11.44 -34.97
C GLY A 132 -8.09 11.44 -34.17
N LEU A 133 -8.13 11.77 -32.89
CA LEU A 133 -6.93 11.90 -32.05
C LEU A 133 -6.13 10.60 -31.94
N LEU A 134 -6.80 9.46 -31.99
CA LEU A 134 -6.14 8.14 -31.95
C LEU A 134 -5.49 7.77 -33.30
N LYS A 135 -5.98 8.33 -34.42
CA LYS A 135 -5.46 8.04 -35.76
C LYS A 135 -4.19 8.80 -36.05
N ASP A 136 -4.11 10.04 -35.57
CA ASP A 136 -2.97 10.94 -35.80
C ASP A 136 -2.01 10.98 -34.59
N GLY A 137 -2.31 10.25 -33.55
CA GLY A 137 -1.53 10.20 -32.31
C GLY A 137 -0.14 9.62 -32.54
N ARG A 138 0.89 10.35 -32.14
CA ARG A 138 2.27 9.86 -32.08
C ARG A 138 2.62 9.47 -30.66
N VAL A 139 3.12 8.26 -30.48
CA VAL A 139 3.63 7.82 -29.19
C VAL A 139 5.04 8.38 -29.02
N LEU A 140 5.20 9.23 -28.01
CA LEU A 140 6.51 9.69 -27.56
C LEU A 140 6.91 8.80 -26.39
N GLY A 141 7.92 7.97 -26.60
CA GLY A 141 8.51 7.15 -25.55
C GLY A 141 9.87 7.71 -25.15
N GLY A 142 10.17 7.75 -23.87
CA GLY A 142 11.49 8.13 -23.39
C GLY A 142 11.83 7.48 -22.07
N ARG A 143 13.09 7.23 -21.84
CA ARG A 143 13.63 6.80 -20.57
C ARG A 143 14.65 7.83 -20.12
N TYR A 144 14.46 8.41 -18.93
CA TYR A 144 15.39 9.40 -18.35
C TYR A 144 15.65 10.65 -19.22
N GLY A 145 14.60 11.22 -19.78
CA GLY A 145 14.68 12.47 -20.53
C GLY A 145 15.05 12.31 -22.00
N GLU A 146 15.31 11.13 -22.49
CA GLU A 146 15.39 10.87 -23.92
C GLU A 146 13.98 10.63 -24.48
N VAL A 147 13.59 11.47 -25.44
CA VAL A 147 12.34 11.31 -26.17
C VAL A 147 12.64 10.60 -27.48
N THR A 148 12.20 9.36 -27.59
CA THR A 148 12.30 8.61 -28.84
C THR A 148 10.99 8.78 -29.62
N MET A 149 11.04 9.42 -30.77
CA MET A 149 9.90 9.46 -31.67
C MET A 149 9.91 8.19 -32.53
N THR A 150 8.84 7.40 -32.41
CA THR A 150 8.62 6.32 -33.38
C THR A 150 8.07 6.94 -34.67
N SER A 151 8.71 6.66 -35.80
CA SER A 151 8.31 7.20 -37.10
C SER A 151 6.99 6.64 -37.62
N ASP A 152 6.56 5.51 -37.10
CA ASP A 152 5.31 4.88 -37.51
C ASP A 152 4.26 5.01 -36.41
N PRO A 153 3.03 5.46 -36.75
CA PRO A 153 1.92 5.41 -35.82
C PRO A 153 1.66 3.94 -35.42
N PRO A 154 1.26 3.67 -34.17
CA PRO A 154 0.90 2.35 -33.78
C PRO A 154 -0.24 1.84 -34.67
N LYS A 155 -0.09 0.62 -35.15
CA LYS A 155 -1.06 -0.02 -36.06
C LYS A 155 -2.38 -0.36 -35.37
N ASP A 156 -2.41 -0.29 -34.04
CA ASP A 156 -3.55 -0.62 -33.20
C ASP A 156 -3.98 0.60 -32.40
N GLU A 157 -5.15 1.15 -32.72
CA GLU A 157 -5.75 2.28 -32.00
C GLU A 157 -5.99 1.96 -30.52
N ASN A 158 -6.24 0.69 -30.19
CA ASN A 158 -6.41 0.25 -28.80
C ASN A 158 -5.13 0.41 -27.98
N PHE A 159 -3.97 0.28 -28.58
CA PHE A 159 -2.70 0.48 -27.89
C PHE A 159 -2.56 1.91 -27.35
N LEU A 160 -2.93 2.91 -28.13
CA LEU A 160 -2.93 4.32 -27.72
C LEU A 160 -3.95 4.56 -26.59
N LEU A 161 -5.13 4.00 -26.70
CA LEU A 161 -6.18 4.12 -25.71
C LEU A 161 -5.73 3.55 -24.36
N TRP A 162 -5.20 2.33 -24.34
CA TRP A 162 -4.70 1.70 -23.11
C TRP A 162 -3.53 2.46 -22.49
N SER A 163 -2.72 3.12 -23.30
CA SER A 163 -1.63 3.96 -22.81
C SER A 163 -2.11 5.27 -22.19
N LEU A 164 -3.27 5.79 -22.59
CA LEU A 164 -3.85 7.03 -22.07
C LEU A 164 -4.67 6.84 -20.80
N ILE A 165 -5.32 5.69 -20.63
CA ILE A 165 -6.19 5.42 -19.48
C ILE A 165 -5.55 5.76 -18.12
N PRO A 166 -4.28 5.37 -17.82
CA PRO A 166 -3.66 5.71 -16.54
C PRO A 166 -3.46 7.21 -16.26
N TYR A 167 -3.57 8.04 -17.28
CA TYR A 167 -3.40 9.51 -17.18
C TYR A 167 -4.73 10.25 -17.16
N ILE A 168 -5.83 9.57 -17.41
CA ILE A 168 -7.18 10.14 -17.48
C ILE A 168 -7.96 9.85 -16.18
N ILE A 169 -7.63 8.76 -15.51
CA ILE A 169 -8.20 8.34 -14.22
C ILE A 169 -7.34 8.88 -13.07
#